data_451d0908390ae63566f85ab8499127b0
#
_entry.id   451d0908390ae63566f85ab8499127b0
#
_cell.length_a   1.000
_cell.length_b   1.000
_cell.length_c   1.000
_cell.angle_alpha   90.00
_cell.angle_beta   90.00
_cell.angle_gamma   90.00
#
_symmetry.space_group_name_H-M   'P 1'
#
loop_
_entity.id
_entity.type
_entity.pdbx_description
1 polymer ?
#
loop_
_entity_poly.entity_id
_entity_poly.type
_entity_poly.pdbx_seq_one_letter_code
_entity_poly.pdbx_strand_id
1 'polypeptide(L)'
;MTPHRREVVKQLLEDRGELLVIAGLGSTSWDITAAGDSPLSFPLWGAMGQAAMMGLGLALAQPRRRVLVITGDGEMLMGLGSLATIGVQQPANLTVVVIDNERYGEIGMQRTHTAWGIDLAAIAVASKFKHAITFTAAKFGPVPR
;
A
#
# COMPACT_ATOMS: atom_id res chain seq x y z
N MET A 1 -10.79 -4.67 -18.12
CA MET A 1 -10.78 -5.79 -17.14
C MET A 1 -10.06 -5.28 -15.90
N THR A 2 -10.67 -5.35 -14.74
CA THR A 2 -10.03 -4.95 -13.48
C THR A 2 -8.94 -5.94 -13.11
N PRO A 3 -7.73 -5.53 -12.77
CA PRO A 3 -6.66 -6.46 -12.43
C PRO A 3 -7.01 -7.23 -11.15
N HIS A 4 -6.68 -8.51 -11.13
CA HIS A 4 -6.86 -9.31 -9.92
C HIS A 4 -5.75 -8.93 -8.92
N ARG A 5 -6.11 -8.63 -7.65
CA ARG A 5 -5.17 -8.12 -6.65
C ARG A 5 -3.91 -8.98 -6.46
N ARG A 6 -4.04 -10.33 -6.49
CA ARG A 6 -2.89 -11.25 -6.37
C ARG A 6 -1.89 -11.11 -7.51
N GLU A 7 -2.38 -10.92 -8.73
CA GLU A 7 -1.51 -10.68 -9.88
C GLU A 7 -0.78 -9.34 -9.75
N VAL A 8 -1.49 -8.32 -9.27
CA VAL A 8 -0.87 -7.01 -8.98
C VAL A 8 0.25 -7.16 -7.95
N VAL A 9 -0.02 -7.81 -6.82
CA VAL A 9 0.98 -7.99 -5.75
C VAL A 9 2.13 -8.85 -6.23
N LYS A 10 1.87 -9.92 -7.00
CA LYS A 10 2.91 -10.75 -7.61
C LYS A 10 3.83 -9.93 -8.51
N GLN A 11 3.27 -9.08 -9.39
CA GLN A 11 4.05 -8.20 -10.26
C GLN A 11 4.87 -7.17 -9.47
N LEU A 12 4.30 -6.58 -8.41
CA LEU A 12 5.00 -5.64 -7.55
C LEU A 12 6.21 -6.26 -6.84
N LEU A 13 6.15 -7.56 -6.57
CA LEU A 13 7.20 -8.31 -5.88
C LEU A 13 8.10 -9.13 -6.81
N GLU A 14 7.85 -9.09 -8.12
CA GLU A 14 8.74 -9.68 -9.10
C GLU A 14 10.11 -8.97 -9.03
N ASP A 15 11.18 -9.76 -9.02
CA ASP A 15 12.56 -9.26 -8.92
C ASP A 15 12.80 -8.28 -7.76
N ARG A 16 12.12 -8.49 -6.63
CA ARG A 16 12.08 -7.55 -5.50
C ARG A 16 13.45 -7.26 -4.88
N GLY A 17 14.43 -8.17 -4.98
CA GLY A 17 15.76 -8.03 -4.39
C GLY A 17 15.68 -7.71 -2.88
N GLU A 18 16.34 -6.63 -2.45
CA GLU A 18 16.42 -6.18 -1.06
C GLU A 18 15.23 -5.29 -0.60
N LEU A 19 14.14 -5.27 -1.34
CA LEU A 19 12.95 -4.49 -1.03
C LEU A 19 12.31 -4.95 0.28
N LEU A 20 12.15 -4.03 1.22
CA LEU A 20 11.39 -4.26 2.46
C LEU A 20 9.90 -4.07 2.18
N VAL A 21 9.08 -5.02 2.59
CA VAL A 21 7.64 -5.00 2.32
C VAL A 21 6.85 -5.08 3.61
N ILE A 22 5.91 -4.15 3.78
CA ILE A 22 4.89 -4.19 4.83
C ILE A 22 3.55 -4.38 4.15
N ALA A 23 2.80 -5.39 4.55
CA ALA A 23 1.43 -5.57 4.12
C ALA A 23 0.47 -5.24 5.24
N GLY A 24 -0.58 -4.52 4.90
CA GLY A 24 -1.67 -4.22 5.80
C GLY A 24 -2.52 -5.43 6.14
N LEU A 25 -3.50 -5.22 6.99
CA LEU A 25 -4.43 -6.23 7.47
C LEU A 25 -5.19 -6.94 6.33
N GLY A 26 -5.43 -8.23 6.52
CA GLY A 26 -6.35 -9.00 5.68
C GLY A 26 -5.73 -9.50 4.38
N SER A 27 -6.44 -9.29 3.28
CA SER A 27 -6.10 -9.88 1.97
C SER A 27 -4.68 -9.57 1.49
N THR A 28 -4.16 -8.39 1.78
CA THR A 28 -2.82 -7.98 1.35
C THR A 28 -1.72 -8.80 2.02
N SER A 29 -1.90 -9.18 3.30
CA SER A 29 -0.98 -10.08 4.01
C SER A 29 -0.93 -11.47 3.36
N TRP A 30 -2.08 -12.01 2.97
CA TRP A 30 -2.13 -13.28 2.25
C TRP A 30 -1.50 -13.19 0.85
N ASP A 31 -1.69 -12.06 0.18
CA ASP A 31 -1.20 -11.88 -1.19
C ASP A 31 0.33 -11.77 -1.24
N ILE A 32 0.98 -11.10 -0.28
CA ILE A 32 2.46 -11.06 -0.24
C ILE A 32 3.04 -12.44 0.09
N THR A 33 2.40 -13.21 0.96
CA THR A 33 2.82 -14.59 1.27
C THR A 33 2.66 -15.50 0.06
N ALA A 34 1.55 -15.36 -0.69
CA ALA A 34 1.32 -16.11 -1.92
C ALA A 34 2.29 -15.76 -3.05
N ALA A 35 2.83 -14.54 -3.08
CA ALA A 35 3.84 -14.12 -4.05
C ALA A 35 5.25 -14.66 -3.74
N GLY A 36 5.44 -15.25 -2.56
CA GLY A 36 6.69 -15.83 -2.08
C GLY A 36 7.01 -15.33 -0.68
N ASP A 37 7.12 -16.26 0.26
CA ASP A 37 7.50 -15.92 1.64
C ASP A 37 8.94 -15.39 1.70
N SER A 38 9.17 -14.39 2.53
CA SER A 38 10.46 -13.72 2.61
C SER A 38 10.67 -13.11 3.99
N PRO A 39 11.90 -13.21 4.56
CA PRO A 39 12.25 -12.52 5.81
C PRO A 39 12.23 -10.99 5.67
N LEU A 40 12.15 -10.45 4.44
CA LEU A 40 12.03 -9.04 4.14
C LEU A 40 10.56 -8.58 4.04
N SER A 41 9.61 -9.44 4.35
CA SER A 41 8.19 -9.15 4.37
C SER A 41 7.65 -9.15 5.79
N PHE A 42 6.87 -8.15 6.13
CA PHE A 42 6.17 -8.05 7.40
C PHE A 42 4.66 -7.94 7.16
N PRO A 43 3.92 -9.07 7.25
CA PRO A 43 2.47 -9.06 7.20
C PRO A 43 1.90 -8.56 8.54
N LEU A 44 1.16 -7.46 8.48
CA LEU A 44 0.55 -6.86 9.67
C LEU A 44 -0.86 -7.42 9.86
N TRP A 45 -1.01 -8.40 10.74
CA TRP A 45 -2.27 -9.11 10.98
C TRP A 45 -3.25 -8.37 11.89
N GLY A 46 -2.92 -7.20 12.32
CA GLY A 46 -3.74 -6.34 13.20
C GLY A 46 -3.39 -4.87 12.99
N ALA A 47 -3.72 -4.02 13.97
CA ALA A 47 -3.43 -2.60 13.96
C ALA A 47 -3.89 -1.92 12.65
N MET A 48 -5.15 -2.12 12.28
CA MET A 48 -5.75 -1.55 11.09
C MET A 48 -5.51 -0.03 11.00
N GLY A 49 -5.08 0.43 9.84
CA GLY A 49 -4.74 1.84 9.59
C GLY A 49 -3.27 2.21 9.87
N GLN A 50 -2.43 1.28 10.34
CA GLN A 50 -1.05 1.59 10.75
C GLN A 50 0.03 1.17 9.76
N ALA A 51 -0.29 0.41 8.71
CA ALA A 51 0.71 -0.10 7.77
C ALA A 51 1.53 1.02 7.13
N ALA A 52 0.90 2.12 6.72
CA ALA A 52 1.58 3.27 6.12
C ALA A 52 2.54 3.95 7.12
N MET A 53 2.16 4.08 8.40
CA MET A 53 3.03 4.65 9.44
C MET A 53 4.19 3.73 9.80
N MET A 54 3.98 2.42 9.81
CA MET A 54 5.08 1.46 9.97
C MET A 54 6.07 1.57 8.80
N GLY A 55 5.55 1.70 7.57
CA GLY A 55 6.35 1.94 6.39
C GLY A 55 7.18 3.21 6.49
N LEU A 56 6.60 4.31 6.97
CA LEU A 56 7.32 5.55 7.21
C LEU A 56 8.45 5.35 8.23
N GLY A 57 8.15 4.75 9.37
CA GLY A 57 9.15 4.49 10.41
C GLY A 57 10.32 3.64 9.89
N LEU A 58 10.02 2.59 9.12
CA LEU A 58 11.02 1.73 8.51
C LEU A 58 11.85 2.48 7.45
N ALA A 59 11.22 3.29 6.61
CA ALA A 59 11.89 4.08 5.60
C ALA A 59 12.88 5.09 6.22
N LEU A 60 12.49 5.74 7.30
CA LEU A 60 13.36 6.67 8.04
C LEU A 60 14.52 5.94 8.74
N ALA A 61 14.26 4.76 9.29
CA ALA A 61 15.29 3.94 9.95
C ALA A 61 16.27 3.27 8.97
N GLN A 62 15.83 3.03 7.73
CA GLN A 62 16.59 2.33 6.68
C GLN A 62 16.68 3.19 5.40
N PRO A 63 17.31 4.38 5.43
CA PRO A 63 17.23 5.37 4.34
C PRO A 63 17.87 4.90 3.02
N ARG A 64 18.71 3.87 3.07
CA ARG A 64 19.36 3.29 1.88
C ARG A 64 18.61 2.12 1.28
N ARG A 65 17.52 1.68 1.91
CA ARG A 65 16.69 0.55 1.44
C ARG A 65 15.33 1.05 0.99
N ARG A 66 14.83 0.48 -0.09
CA ARG A 66 13.46 0.77 -0.54
C ARG A 66 12.47 0.07 0.38
N VAL A 67 11.38 0.75 0.68
CA VAL A 67 10.26 0.26 1.49
C VAL A 67 8.98 0.35 0.66
N LEU A 68 8.25 -0.76 0.57
CA LEU A 68 6.95 -0.85 -0.06
C LEU A 68 5.90 -1.19 0.99
N VAL A 69 4.87 -0.39 1.07
CA VAL A 69 3.65 -0.70 1.81
C VAL A 69 2.57 -1.13 0.83
N ILE A 70 1.94 -2.27 1.08
CA ILE A 70 0.77 -2.74 0.34
C ILE A 70 -0.40 -2.81 1.32
N THR A 71 -1.41 -1.98 1.12
CA THR A 71 -2.56 -1.88 2.02
C THR A 71 -3.87 -1.88 1.23
N GLY A 72 -5.00 -2.01 1.91
CA GLY A 72 -6.33 -1.86 1.33
C GLY A 72 -6.88 -0.44 1.49
N ASP A 73 -7.90 -0.12 0.71
CA ASP A 73 -8.61 1.16 0.78
C ASP A 73 -9.23 1.41 2.17
N GLY A 74 -9.88 0.41 2.75
CA GLY A 74 -10.48 0.52 4.08
C GLY A 74 -9.46 0.77 5.18
N GLU A 75 -8.30 0.11 5.12
CA GLU A 75 -7.20 0.35 6.05
C GLU A 75 -6.58 1.72 5.86
N MET A 76 -6.34 2.13 4.60
CA MET A 76 -5.80 3.45 4.32
C MET A 76 -6.73 4.56 4.80
N LEU A 77 -8.04 4.41 4.60
CA LEU A 77 -9.05 5.35 5.09
C LEU A 77 -9.07 5.45 6.61
N MET A 78 -8.89 4.34 7.32
CA MET A 78 -8.81 4.34 8.79
C MET A 78 -7.57 5.08 9.29
N GLY A 79 -6.45 4.96 8.59
CA GLY A 79 -5.20 5.66 8.87
C GLY A 79 -4.95 6.88 8.00
N LEU A 80 -5.98 7.56 7.51
CA LEU A 80 -5.86 8.62 6.49
C LEU A 80 -4.90 9.74 6.89
N GLY A 81 -4.84 10.09 8.16
CA GLY A 81 -3.92 11.10 8.69
C GLY A 81 -2.44 10.75 8.48
N SER A 82 -2.10 9.48 8.27
CA SER A 82 -0.74 9.06 7.97
C SER A 82 -0.20 9.67 6.66
N LEU A 83 -1.07 9.93 5.67
CA LEU A 83 -0.68 10.59 4.44
C LEU A 83 -0.11 11.99 4.70
N ALA A 84 -0.72 12.76 5.61
CA ALA A 84 -0.21 14.08 6.00
C ALA A 84 1.17 13.97 6.66
N THR A 85 1.37 13.00 7.56
CA THR A 85 2.65 12.79 8.22
C THR A 85 3.74 12.37 7.24
N ILE A 86 3.44 11.43 6.34
CA ILE A 86 4.35 10.99 5.27
C ILE A 86 4.69 12.17 4.35
N GLY A 87 3.69 12.97 3.99
CA GLY A 87 3.88 14.12 3.10
C GLY A 87 4.75 15.23 3.72
N VAL A 88 4.75 15.38 5.05
CA VAL A 88 5.67 16.29 5.76
C VAL A 88 7.08 15.73 5.78
N GLN A 89 7.24 14.43 6.02
CA GLN A 89 8.56 13.76 6.10
C GLN A 89 9.22 13.55 4.73
N GLN A 90 8.41 13.35 3.69
CA GLN A 90 8.85 13.13 2.30
C GLN A 90 10.00 12.12 2.15
N PRO A 91 9.90 10.90 2.71
CA PRO A 91 10.94 9.90 2.56
C PRO A 91 11.11 9.52 1.09
N ALA A 92 12.35 9.59 0.57
CA ALA A 92 12.62 9.31 -0.84
C ALA A 92 12.52 7.82 -1.19
N ASN A 93 12.49 6.95 -0.19
CA ASN A 93 12.59 5.50 -0.31
C ASN A 93 11.29 4.75 0.06
N LEU A 94 10.17 5.45 0.24
CA LEU A 94 8.87 4.87 0.58
C LEU A 94 7.92 4.92 -0.61
N THR A 95 7.31 3.78 -0.91
CA THR A 95 6.16 3.67 -1.81
C THR A 95 4.97 3.07 -1.05
N VAL A 96 3.80 3.64 -1.22
CA VAL A 96 2.54 3.11 -0.67
C VAL A 96 1.63 2.72 -1.83
N VAL A 97 1.22 1.47 -1.86
CA VAL A 97 0.25 0.94 -2.82
C VAL A 97 -1.04 0.60 -2.09
N VAL A 98 -2.13 1.18 -2.55
CA VAL A 98 -3.47 0.90 -2.03
C VAL A 98 -4.21 0.02 -3.03
N ILE A 99 -4.60 -1.16 -2.60
CA ILE A 99 -5.47 -2.06 -3.37
C ILE A 99 -6.90 -1.67 -3.04
N ASP A 100 -7.55 -0.99 -3.97
CA ASP A 100 -8.89 -0.45 -3.79
C ASP A 100 -9.93 -1.38 -4.44
N ASN A 101 -10.74 -2.02 -3.61
CA ASN A 101 -11.89 -2.83 -4.02
C ASN A 101 -13.22 -2.20 -3.59
N GLU A 102 -13.18 -0.99 -3.04
CA GLU A 102 -14.35 -0.25 -2.54
C GLU A 102 -15.13 -0.98 -1.43
N ARG A 103 -14.47 -1.91 -0.71
CA ARG A 103 -15.15 -2.78 0.27
C ARG A 103 -14.28 -3.05 1.50
N TYR A 104 -14.93 -3.15 2.64
CA TYR A 104 -14.36 -3.74 3.86
C TYR A 104 -14.53 -5.25 3.82
N GLY A 105 -13.63 -5.94 3.13
CA GLY A 105 -13.72 -7.37 2.85
C GLY A 105 -13.72 -8.28 4.08
N GLU A 106 -13.00 -7.88 5.14
CA GLU A 106 -12.82 -8.70 6.34
C GLU A 106 -14.01 -8.65 7.33
N ILE A 107 -14.91 -7.69 7.16
CA ILE A 107 -15.98 -7.43 8.14
C ILE A 107 -17.39 -7.40 7.52
N GLY A 108 -17.58 -7.96 6.34
CA GLY A 108 -18.90 -8.15 5.74
C GLY A 108 -19.17 -7.36 4.47
N MET A 109 -18.14 -6.94 3.74
CA MET A 109 -18.25 -6.34 2.41
C MET A 109 -19.01 -5.02 2.35
N GLN A 110 -19.07 -4.27 3.44
CA GLN A 110 -19.62 -2.91 3.44
C GLN A 110 -18.80 -2.01 2.50
N ARG A 111 -19.46 -1.04 1.89
CA ARG A 111 -18.78 -0.07 1.03
C ARG A 111 -17.84 0.81 1.82
N THR A 112 -16.64 0.99 1.31
CA THR A 112 -15.70 2.01 1.79
C THR A 112 -16.06 3.37 1.19
N HIS A 113 -15.38 4.42 1.63
CA HIS A 113 -15.61 5.78 1.12
C HIS A 113 -15.19 5.95 -0.34
N THR A 114 -14.26 5.12 -0.84
CA THR A 114 -13.87 5.16 -2.26
C THR A 114 -15.02 4.78 -3.18
N ALA A 115 -15.92 3.87 -2.73
CA ALA A 115 -17.17 3.54 -3.45
C ALA A 115 -18.13 4.72 -3.62
N TRP A 116 -17.88 5.83 -2.92
CA TRP A 116 -18.65 7.07 -2.99
C TRP A 116 -17.85 8.22 -3.60
N GLY A 117 -16.75 7.90 -4.27
CA GLY A 117 -15.95 8.85 -5.03
C GLY A 117 -14.85 9.56 -4.24
N ILE A 118 -14.50 9.10 -3.05
CA ILE A 118 -13.30 9.59 -2.36
C ILE A 118 -12.06 9.10 -3.10
N ASP A 119 -11.23 10.05 -3.53
CA ASP A 119 -10.00 9.80 -4.30
C ASP A 119 -8.78 9.87 -3.37
N LEU A 120 -8.23 8.69 -3.05
CA LEU A 120 -7.05 8.56 -2.18
C LEU A 120 -5.77 9.13 -2.84
N ALA A 121 -5.66 9.05 -4.17
CA ALA A 121 -4.53 9.65 -4.88
C ALA A 121 -4.57 11.18 -4.81
N ALA A 122 -5.75 11.78 -4.98
CA ALA A 122 -5.95 13.22 -4.82
C ALA A 122 -5.63 13.68 -3.38
N ILE A 123 -6.02 12.91 -2.36
CA ILE A 123 -5.70 13.19 -0.96
C ILE A 123 -4.18 13.11 -0.73
N ALA A 124 -3.51 12.12 -1.30
CA ALA A 124 -2.06 11.99 -1.20
C ALA A 124 -1.34 13.21 -1.83
N VAL A 125 -1.78 13.67 -2.99
CA VAL A 125 -1.25 14.89 -3.63
C VAL A 125 -1.49 16.12 -2.74
N ALA A 126 -2.71 16.29 -2.20
CA ALA A 126 -3.03 17.37 -1.27
C ALA A 126 -2.17 17.30 0.01
N SER A 127 -1.75 16.10 0.39
CA SER A 127 -0.84 15.82 1.52
C SER A 127 0.65 15.94 1.15
N LYS A 128 1.00 16.57 0.02
CA LYS A 128 2.37 16.82 -0.45
C LYS A 128 3.14 15.59 -0.95
N PHE A 129 2.48 14.50 -1.31
CA PHE A 129 3.16 13.44 -2.05
C PHE A 129 3.62 13.99 -3.41
N LYS A 130 4.85 13.68 -3.78
CA LYS A 130 5.42 14.13 -5.07
C LYS A 130 4.70 13.48 -6.25
N HIS A 131 4.32 12.23 -6.08
CA HIS A 131 3.62 11.43 -7.10
C HIS A 131 2.54 10.61 -6.43
N ALA A 132 1.33 10.68 -6.96
CA ALA A 132 0.24 9.78 -6.63
C ALA A 132 -0.61 9.58 -7.89
N ILE A 133 -0.91 8.32 -8.21
CA ILE A 133 -1.63 7.94 -9.43
C ILE A 133 -2.59 6.81 -9.11
N THR A 134 -3.71 6.79 -9.82
CA THR A 134 -4.68 5.69 -9.76
C THR A 134 -4.60 4.88 -11.06
N PHE A 135 -4.49 3.57 -10.92
CA PHE A 135 -4.52 2.63 -12.04
C PHE A 135 -5.86 1.89 -12.05
N THR A 136 -6.59 2.00 -13.13
CA THR A 136 -7.88 1.30 -13.34
C THR A 136 -7.78 0.11 -14.30
N ALA A 137 -6.65 -0.07 -14.99
CA ALA A 137 -6.45 -1.10 -16.00
C ALA A 137 -5.12 -1.84 -15.85
N ALA A 138 -5.09 -3.07 -16.36
CA ALA A 138 -4.04 -4.06 -16.24
C ALA A 138 -2.72 -3.74 -16.98
N LYS A 139 -2.12 -2.58 -16.73
CA LYS A 139 -0.73 -2.31 -17.13
C LYS A 139 0.00 -1.70 -15.97
N PHE A 140 0.45 -2.56 -15.05
CA PHE A 140 1.50 -2.18 -14.13
C PHE A 140 2.83 -2.34 -14.85
N GLY A 141 3.55 -1.26 -15.03
CA GLY A 141 4.98 -1.35 -15.28
C GLY A 141 5.71 -1.74 -13.97
N PRO A 142 6.98 -2.15 -14.03
CA PRO A 142 7.76 -2.40 -12.82
C PRO A 142 7.73 -1.15 -11.92
N VAL A 143 7.70 -1.38 -10.60
CA VAL A 143 7.83 -0.27 -9.62
C VAL A 143 9.06 0.56 -10.01
N PRO A 144 8.95 1.88 -10.15
CA PRO A 144 10.09 2.73 -10.52
C PRO A 144 11.27 2.44 -9.62
N ARG A 145 12.43 2.20 -10.24
CA ARG A 145 13.69 1.95 -9.54
C ARG A 145 14.21 3.23 -8.90
#